data_424681cc346cc0c2deb8fd8f3c983901
#
_entry.id   424681cc346cc0c2deb8fd8f3c983901
#
_cell.length_a   1.000
_cell.length_b   1.000
_cell.length_c   1.000
_cell.angle_alpha   90.00
_cell.angle_beta   90.00
_cell.angle_gamma   90.00
#
_symmetry.space_group_name_H-M   'P 1'
#
loop_
_entity.id
_entity.type
_entity.pdbx_description
1 polymer ?
#
loop_
_entity_poly.entity_id
_entity_poly.type
_entity_poly.pdbx_seq_one_letter_code
_entity_poly.pdbx_strand_id
1 'polypeptide(L)'
;MDVISRFAKKIRSYGPANFIYADGDALFVHGHERIQAEGKIAPPGLFKLCRFCQSEKSQATSKNELQKFGSKVQQVRLVASVPLSGEEWTRLESGELLAIRDGRVIMEENSSGDREPCLKTTALLSAPL
;
A
#
# COMPACT_ATOMS: atom_id res chain seq x y z
N MET A 1 -4.63 -6.52 14.14
CA MET A 1 -5.46 -6.59 12.92
C MET A 1 -6.95 -6.74 13.24
N ASP A 2 -7.36 -7.63 14.14
CA ASP A 2 -8.78 -7.90 14.42
C ASP A 2 -9.61 -6.69 14.88
N VAL A 3 -9.03 -5.83 15.70
CA VAL A 3 -9.71 -4.60 16.17
C VAL A 3 -9.96 -3.66 14.99
N ILE A 4 -8.97 -3.46 14.15
CA ILE A 4 -9.06 -2.57 12.99
C ILE A 4 -10.02 -3.14 11.94
N SER A 5 -9.98 -4.46 11.72
CA SER A 5 -10.91 -5.15 10.84
C SER A 5 -12.37 -5.00 11.29
N ARG A 6 -12.63 -5.20 12.59
CA ARG A 6 -13.97 -4.99 13.16
C ARG A 6 -14.43 -3.53 13.06
N PHE A 7 -13.52 -2.59 13.31
CA PHE A 7 -13.79 -1.18 13.14
C PHE A 7 -14.13 -0.84 11.69
N ALA A 8 -13.34 -1.34 10.73
CA ALA A 8 -13.59 -1.14 9.32
C ALA A 8 -14.96 -1.64 8.87
N LYS A 9 -15.34 -2.85 9.30
CA LYS A 9 -16.68 -3.41 9.04
C LYS A 9 -17.78 -2.54 9.63
N LYS A 10 -17.60 -2.09 10.86
CA LYS A 10 -18.60 -1.26 11.55
C LYS A 10 -18.76 0.09 10.86
N ILE A 11 -17.68 0.77 10.52
CA ILE A 11 -17.74 2.10 9.92
C ILE A 11 -18.36 2.05 8.51
N ARG A 12 -18.13 0.98 7.74
CA ARG A 12 -18.75 0.81 6.43
C ARG A 12 -20.29 0.74 6.49
N SER A 13 -20.84 0.26 7.60
CA SER A 13 -22.29 0.19 7.77
C SER A 13 -22.96 1.57 7.89
N TYR A 14 -22.18 2.61 8.16
CA TYR A 14 -22.68 3.99 8.23
C TYR A 14 -22.57 4.76 6.92
N GLY A 15 -21.80 4.28 5.96
CA GLY A 15 -21.61 4.93 4.66
C GLY A 15 -20.19 4.70 4.11
N PRO A 16 -19.83 5.42 3.03
CA PRO A 16 -18.47 5.37 2.48
C PRO A 16 -17.42 5.67 3.55
N ALA A 17 -16.47 4.78 3.69
CA ALA A 17 -15.48 4.86 4.76
C ALA A 17 -14.10 4.45 4.27
N ASN A 18 -13.22 5.41 4.17
CA ASN A 18 -11.82 5.19 3.83
C ASN A 18 -10.96 5.79 4.93
N PHE A 19 -9.93 5.08 5.36
CA PHE A 19 -9.04 5.61 6.38
C PHE A 19 -7.62 5.09 6.23
N ILE A 20 -6.69 5.84 6.79
CA ILE A 20 -5.31 5.48 7.03
C ILE A 20 -5.04 5.67 8.52
N TYR A 21 -4.54 4.64 9.17
CA TYR A 21 -4.24 4.67 10.59
C TYR A 21 -2.83 4.13 10.84
N ALA A 22 -2.05 4.84 11.63
CA ALA A 22 -0.71 4.43 12.03
C ALA A 22 -0.63 4.23 13.54
N ASP A 23 -0.12 3.09 13.98
CA ASP A 23 0.06 2.78 15.40
C ASP A 23 1.52 2.92 15.88
N GLY A 24 2.42 3.41 15.02
CA GLY A 24 3.84 3.54 15.26
C GLY A 24 4.67 2.34 14.80
N ASP A 25 4.05 1.18 14.55
CA ASP A 25 4.69 -0.02 14.02
C ASP A 25 4.27 -0.30 12.58
N ALA A 26 3.00 -0.17 12.28
CA ALA A 26 2.44 -0.40 10.96
C ALA A 26 1.47 0.69 10.55
N LEU A 27 1.25 0.80 9.25
CA LEU A 27 0.24 1.64 8.63
C LEU A 27 -0.90 0.75 8.15
N PHE A 28 -2.11 1.03 8.59
CA PHE A 28 -3.32 0.35 8.17
C PHE A 28 -4.07 1.22 7.17
N VAL A 29 -4.44 0.63 6.04
CA VAL A 29 -5.12 1.32 4.95
C VAL A 29 -6.41 0.58 4.63
N HIS A 30 -7.53 1.26 4.73
CA HIS A 30 -8.83 0.72 4.40
C HIS A 30 -9.47 1.50 3.27
N GLY A 31 -9.78 0.81 2.18
CA GLY A 31 -10.48 1.35 1.02
C GLY A 31 -11.91 0.84 0.96
N HIS A 32 -12.84 1.71 0.64
CA HIS A 32 -14.24 1.37 0.48
C HIS A 32 -14.82 2.05 -0.78
N GLU A 33 -15.59 3.09 -0.59
CA GLU A 33 -16.27 3.81 -1.65
C GLU A 33 -16.08 5.30 -1.49
N ARG A 34 -16.30 6.05 -2.53
CA ARG A 34 -16.36 7.51 -2.50
C ARG A 34 -17.27 8.04 -3.61
N ILE A 35 -17.56 9.32 -3.57
CA ILE A 35 -18.24 9.98 -4.68
C ILE A 35 -17.28 10.04 -5.85
N GLN A 36 -17.64 9.39 -6.95
CA GLN A 36 -16.88 9.42 -8.20
C GLN A 36 -17.18 10.68 -9.02
N ALA A 37 -16.41 10.90 -10.09
CA ALA A 37 -16.59 12.06 -10.96
C ALA A 37 -18.01 12.20 -11.53
N GLU A 38 -18.73 11.09 -11.65
CA GLU A 38 -20.11 11.02 -12.14
C GLU A 38 -21.17 11.40 -11.08
N GLY A 39 -20.73 11.68 -9.85
CA GLY A 39 -21.61 11.98 -8.72
C GLY A 39 -22.21 10.77 -8.02
N LYS A 40 -21.83 9.55 -8.40
CA LYS A 40 -22.29 8.30 -7.77
C LYS A 40 -21.29 7.82 -6.71
N ILE A 41 -21.79 7.28 -5.62
CA ILE A 41 -20.98 6.60 -4.60
C ILE A 41 -20.68 5.20 -5.12
N ALA A 42 -19.38 4.92 -5.35
CA ALA A 42 -18.89 3.65 -5.86
C ALA A 42 -17.41 3.46 -5.52
N PRO A 43 -16.89 2.21 -5.48
CA PRO A 43 -15.46 1.98 -5.41
C PRO A 43 -14.75 2.44 -6.69
N PRO A 44 -13.44 2.76 -6.64
CA PRO A 44 -12.60 2.64 -5.48
C PRO A 44 -12.66 3.86 -4.57
N GLY A 45 -12.44 3.66 -3.27
CA GLY A 45 -12.23 4.77 -2.34
C GLY A 45 -10.78 5.27 -2.35
N LEU A 46 -9.83 4.35 -2.50
CA LEU A 46 -8.40 4.62 -2.50
C LEU A 46 -7.67 3.88 -3.63
N PHE A 47 -6.51 4.41 -3.99
CA PHE A 47 -5.55 3.81 -4.91
C PHE A 47 -4.22 3.59 -4.19
N LYS A 48 -3.47 2.57 -4.60
CA LYS A 48 -2.14 2.23 -4.11
C LYS A 48 -1.13 2.19 -5.24
N LEU A 49 0.10 2.58 -4.93
CA LEU A 49 1.24 2.49 -5.85
C LEU A 49 2.47 1.99 -5.08
N CYS A 50 3.19 1.07 -5.67
CA CYS A 50 4.48 0.62 -5.15
C CYS A 50 5.60 1.18 -6.01
N ARG A 51 6.57 1.86 -5.39
CA ARG A 51 7.80 2.30 -6.03
C ARG A 51 8.99 1.62 -5.37
N PHE A 52 9.93 1.21 -6.19
CA PHE A 52 11.26 0.83 -5.75
C PHE A 52 12.17 2.04 -5.98
N CYS A 53 12.53 2.73 -4.91
CA CYS A 53 13.46 3.83 -4.96
C CYS A 53 14.86 3.29 -4.67
N GLN A 54 15.75 3.37 -5.66
CA GLN A 54 17.18 3.28 -5.38
C GLN A 54 17.58 4.60 -4.74
N SER A 55 18.15 4.53 -3.56
CA SER A 55 18.71 5.71 -2.92
C SER A 55 19.97 6.11 -3.73
N GLU A 56 19.76 6.91 -4.75
CA GLU A 56 20.85 7.64 -5.39
C GLU A 56 21.36 8.74 -4.44
N LYS A 57 21.98 8.36 -3.36
CA LYS A 57 22.95 9.24 -2.73
C LYS A 57 24.25 9.19 -3.55
N SER A 58 24.13 9.34 -4.82
CA SER A 58 25.23 9.32 -5.78
C SER A 58 25.85 10.69 -5.96
N GLN A 59 26.08 11.41 -4.89
CA GLN A 59 27.08 12.46 -4.88
C GLN A 59 28.27 12.09 -4.00
N ALA A 60 28.48 10.81 -3.75
CA ALA A 60 29.73 10.33 -3.23
C ALA A 60 30.78 10.41 -4.34
N THR A 61 31.68 11.35 -4.22
CA THR A 61 32.76 11.61 -5.17
C THR A 61 33.86 10.54 -5.17
N SER A 62 33.70 9.44 -4.45
CA SER A 62 34.69 8.33 -4.47
C SER A 62 33.99 6.99 -4.60
N LYS A 63 34.47 6.19 -5.55
CA LYS A 63 33.97 4.81 -5.81
C LYS A 63 34.11 3.88 -4.60
N ASN A 64 34.92 4.22 -3.63
CA ASN A 64 35.19 3.38 -2.46
C ASN A 64 34.14 3.51 -1.36
N GLU A 65 33.36 4.58 -1.35
CA GLU A 65 32.27 4.77 -0.38
C GLU A 65 30.98 4.12 -0.82
N LEU A 66 30.79 3.96 -2.13
CA LEU A 66 29.59 3.27 -2.69
C LEU A 66 29.54 1.79 -2.32
N GLN A 67 30.69 1.14 -2.10
CA GLN A 67 30.74 -0.27 -1.70
C GLN A 67 30.45 -0.47 -0.20
N LYS A 68 30.65 0.56 0.64
CA LYS A 68 30.41 0.47 2.09
C LYS A 68 28.95 0.62 2.48
N PHE A 69 28.16 1.29 1.68
CA PHE A 69 26.76 1.59 2.03
C PHE A 69 25.72 0.76 1.28
N GLY A 70 26.13 -0.13 0.38
CA GLY A 70 25.23 -0.95 -0.41
C GLY A 70 24.09 -0.12 -1.00
N SER A 71 23.73 -0.28 -2.25
CA SER A 71 22.54 0.33 -2.82
C SER A 71 21.30 -0.24 -2.10
N LYS A 72 20.83 0.45 -1.06
CA LYS A 72 19.57 0.07 -0.41
C LYS A 72 18.44 0.41 -1.34
N VAL A 73 17.88 -0.60 -1.96
CA VAL A 73 16.60 -0.48 -2.65
C VAL A 73 15.54 -0.25 -1.59
N GLN A 74 14.99 0.95 -1.56
CA GLN A 74 13.90 1.29 -0.67
C GLN A 74 12.58 1.05 -1.39
N GLN A 75 11.72 0.25 -0.79
CA GLN A 75 10.36 0.07 -1.25
C GLN A 75 9.46 1.12 -0.59
N VAL A 76 8.74 1.87 -1.40
CA VAL A 76 7.82 2.92 -0.94
C VAL A 76 6.41 2.58 -1.42
N ARG A 77 5.45 2.67 -0.51
CA ARG A 77 4.03 2.58 -0.82
C ARG A 77 3.39 3.96 -0.77
N LEU A 78 2.68 4.29 -1.80
CA LEU A 78 1.85 5.49 -1.87
C LEU A 78 0.39 5.09 -1.86
N VAL A 79 -0.40 5.81 -1.10
CA VAL A 79 -1.85 5.64 -1.04
C VAL A 79 -2.50 7.01 -1.23
N ALA A 80 -3.48 7.07 -2.10
CA ALA A 80 -4.18 8.31 -2.41
C ALA A 80 -5.62 8.03 -2.83
N SER A 81 -6.49 9.02 -2.68
CA SER A 81 -7.88 8.94 -3.14
C SER A 81 -8.02 9.01 -4.66
N VAL A 82 -7.02 9.56 -5.32
CA VAL A 82 -6.92 9.63 -6.80
C VAL A 82 -5.48 9.37 -7.21
N PRO A 83 -5.25 8.83 -8.41
CA PRO A 83 -3.89 8.74 -8.95
C PRO A 83 -3.24 10.12 -9.04
N LEU A 84 -2.04 10.25 -8.49
CA LEU A 84 -1.31 11.52 -8.42
C LEU A 84 -0.23 11.65 -9.51
N SER A 85 -0.03 10.60 -10.29
CA SER A 85 0.97 10.55 -11.36
C SER A 85 0.51 9.64 -12.49
N GLY A 86 1.22 9.68 -13.63
CA GLY A 86 0.95 8.81 -14.77
C GLY A 86 1.40 7.35 -14.60
N GLU A 87 1.85 6.97 -13.43
CA GLU A 87 2.25 5.59 -13.12
C GLU A 87 1.04 4.67 -12.97
N GLU A 88 1.27 3.37 -12.93
CA GLU A 88 0.22 2.37 -12.77
C GLU A 88 -0.26 2.27 -11.32
N TRP A 89 -1.21 3.10 -10.96
CA TRP A 89 -1.91 3.02 -9.69
C TRP A 89 -2.92 1.87 -9.70
N THR A 90 -2.90 1.07 -8.66
CA THR A 90 -3.85 -0.03 -8.47
C THR A 90 -4.97 0.42 -7.54
N ARG A 91 -6.20 0.08 -7.89
CA ARG A 91 -7.37 0.33 -7.05
C ARG A 91 -7.35 -0.57 -5.82
N LEU A 92 -7.73 -0.03 -4.66
CA LEU A 92 -8.13 -0.88 -3.55
C LEU A 92 -9.55 -1.38 -3.82
N GLU A 93 -9.78 -2.66 -3.56
CA GLU A 93 -11.11 -3.22 -3.66
C GLU A 93 -12.01 -2.71 -2.53
N SER A 94 -13.31 -2.75 -2.73
CA SER A 94 -14.27 -2.32 -1.71
C SER A 94 -14.18 -3.23 -0.48
N GLY A 95 -13.79 -2.64 0.65
CA GLY A 95 -13.61 -3.36 1.91
C GLY A 95 -12.21 -3.93 2.13
N GLU A 96 -11.27 -3.68 1.21
CA GLU A 96 -9.87 -4.09 1.35
C GLU A 96 -9.21 -3.38 2.53
N LEU A 97 -8.52 -4.13 3.36
CA LEU A 97 -7.75 -3.63 4.49
C LEU A 97 -6.32 -4.15 4.41
N LEU A 98 -5.36 -3.25 4.34
CA LEU A 98 -3.93 -3.53 4.24
C LEU A 98 -3.23 -3.15 5.53
N ALA A 99 -2.25 -3.94 5.95
CA ALA A 99 -1.24 -3.54 6.92
C ALA A 99 0.10 -3.43 6.20
N ILE A 100 0.76 -2.29 6.35
CA ILE A 100 2.01 -1.95 5.68
C ILE A 100 3.07 -1.64 6.73
N ARG A 101 4.24 -2.25 6.58
CA ARG A 101 5.44 -1.97 7.39
C ARG A 101 6.64 -1.89 6.47
N ASP A 102 7.47 -0.86 6.65
CA ASP A 102 8.68 -0.64 5.84
C ASP A 102 8.41 -0.69 4.32
N GLY A 103 7.29 -0.07 3.89
CA GLY A 103 6.87 -0.04 2.50
C GLY A 103 6.31 -1.36 1.96
N ARG A 104 6.22 -2.40 2.77
CA ARG A 104 5.73 -3.73 2.38
C ARG A 104 4.37 -4.01 2.95
N VAL A 105 3.50 -4.61 2.16
CA VAL A 105 2.24 -5.15 2.66
C VAL A 105 2.55 -6.43 3.44
N ILE A 106 2.30 -6.40 4.74
CA ILE A 106 2.52 -7.53 5.64
C ILE A 106 1.25 -8.34 5.89
N MET A 107 0.10 -7.75 5.65
CA MET A 107 -1.20 -8.42 5.76
C MET A 107 -2.21 -7.74 4.85
N GLU A 108 -3.05 -8.54 4.21
CA GLU A 108 -4.14 -8.11 3.36
C GLU A 108 -5.41 -8.87 3.77
N GLU A 109 -6.52 -8.16 3.91
CA GLU A 109 -7.82 -8.73 4.21
C GLU A 109 -8.84 -8.13 3.22
N ASN A 110 -9.53 -8.99 2.50
CA ASN A 110 -10.60 -8.62 1.60
C ASN A 110 -11.96 -8.64 2.32
N SER A 111 -12.97 -8.03 1.71
CA SER A 111 -14.31 -7.95 2.29
C SER A 111 -14.96 -9.31 2.58
N SER A 112 -14.48 -10.38 1.94
CA SER A 112 -14.87 -11.77 2.19
C SER A 112 -14.26 -12.38 3.46
N GLY A 113 -13.33 -11.67 4.13
CA GLY A 113 -12.67 -12.15 5.33
C GLY A 113 -11.50 -13.11 5.06
N ASP A 114 -11.15 -13.32 3.81
CA ASP A 114 -10.00 -14.13 3.43
C ASP A 114 -8.70 -13.34 3.67
N ARG A 115 -7.90 -13.83 4.58
CA ARG A 115 -6.58 -13.27 4.87
C ARG A 115 -5.55 -13.96 3.98
N GLU A 116 -5.12 -13.29 2.94
CA GLU A 116 -3.95 -13.75 2.19
C GLU A 116 -2.68 -13.13 2.77
N PRO A 117 -1.71 -13.95 3.20
CA PRO A 117 -0.36 -13.45 3.44
C PRO A 117 0.22 -13.00 2.09
N CYS A 118 0.71 -11.77 2.04
CA CYS A 118 1.29 -11.22 0.82
C CYS A 118 2.63 -11.90 0.48
N LEU A 119 2.54 -13.09 -0.10
CA LEU A 119 3.70 -13.86 -0.58
C LEU A 119 4.19 -13.40 -1.97
N LYS A 120 3.52 -12.43 -2.57
CA LYS A 120 3.80 -12.01 -3.96
C LYS A 120 5.14 -11.30 -4.16
N THR A 121 5.80 -10.90 -3.07
CA THR A 121 7.09 -10.20 -3.18
C THR A 121 8.26 -11.14 -3.45
N THR A 122 8.14 -12.41 -3.08
CA THR A 122 9.23 -13.39 -3.23
C THR A 122 9.30 -13.95 -4.64
N ALA A 123 8.19 -14.02 -5.36
CA ALA A 123 8.13 -14.59 -6.70
C ALA A 123 8.77 -13.71 -7.78
N LEU A 124 8.82 -12.39 -7.57
CA LEU A 124 9.44 -11.45 -8.52
C LEU A 124 10.97 -11.40 -8.42
N LEU A 125 11.54 -11.83 -7.29
CA LEU A 125 13.00 -11.90 -7.09
C LEU A 125 13.62 -13.21 -7.56
N SER A 126 12.83 -14.20 -7.86
CA SER A 126 13.25 -15.52 -8.31
C SER A 126 12.96 -15.80 -9.79
N ALA A 127 12.58 -14.79 -10.57
CA ALA A 127 12.43 -14.94 -12.01
C ALA A 127 13.81 -15.23 -12.62
N PRO A 128 14.07 -16.44 -13.14
CA PRO A 128 15.30 -16.72 -13.86
C PRO A 128 15.33 -15.90 -15.15
N LEU A 129 16.50 -15.43 -15.46
CA LEU A 129 16.79 -14.82 -16.75
C LEU A 129 16.35 -15.72 -17.92
#